data_8cf89bb016404bea1e2c73ceaca95c2b
#
_entry.id   8cf89bb016404bea1e2c73ceaca95c2b
#
_cell.length_a   1.000
_cell.length_b   1.000
_cell.length_c   1.000
_cell.angle_alpha   90.00
_cell.angle_beta   90.00
_cell.angle_gamma   90.00
#
_symmetry.space_group_name_H-M   'P 1'
#
loop_
_entity.id
_entity.type
_entity.pdbx_description
1 polymer ?
#
loop_
_entity_poly.entity_id
_entity_poly.type
_entity_poly.pdbx_seq_one_letter_code
_entity_poly.pdbx_strand_id
1 'polypeptide(L)'
;MSVLYVIDSDVLITFERTQPRDIYTSLWDRFEALLRDGEAVVPREALTELERGTDDLAAWVKKTGAVFDADDEVIAVVAQISTRYPGWVRLAKNAADPFIIATAKVLGAVVVTNEHSRNSATLDVNLRIPQVAAEFGVTVVATNDLFRQLGWRF
;
A
#
# COMPACT_ATOMS: atom_id res chain seq x y z
N MET A 1 -11.01 5.52 15.42
CA MET A 1 -11.45 4.56 14.39
C MET A 1 -10.31 3.64 14.02
N SER A 2 -10.61 2.40 13.72
CA SER A 2 -9.59 1.43 13.30
C SER A 2 -9.16 1.70 11.87
N VAL A 3 -7.86 1.53 11.61
CA VAL A 3 -7.35 1.52 10.23
C VAL A 3 -7.76 0.19 9.59
N LEU A 4 -8.38 0.24 8.42
CA LEU A 4 -8.87 -0.93 7.70
C LEU A 4 -7.96 -1.31 6.52
N TYR A 5 -7.30 -0.34 5.92
CA TYR A 5 -6.53 -0.53 4.69
C TYR A 5 -5.17 0.16 4.74
N VAL A 6 -4.18 -0.51 4.17
CA VAL A 6 -2.86 0.07 3.88
C VAL A 6 -2.70 0.11 2.36
N ILE A 7 -2.47 1.29 1.82
CA ILE A 7 -2.50 1.53 0.38
C ILE A 7 -1.07 1.53 -0.18
N ASP A 8 -0.83 0.67 -1.16
CA ASP A 8 0.42 0.65 -1.92
C ASP A 8 0.46 1.83 -2.90
N SER A 9 1.64 2.38 -3.14
CA SER A 9 1.85 3.51 -4.03
C SER A 9 1.35 3.24 -5.46
N ASP A 10 1.46 2.01 -5.95
CA ASP A 10 1.03 1.65 -7.31
C ASP A 10 -0.46 1.88 -7.55
N VAL A 11 -1.28 1.75 -6.51
CA VAL A 11 -2.72 2.03 -6.59
C VAL A 11 -2.96 3.49 -6.97
N LEU A 12 -2.29 4.41 -6.26
CA LEU A 12 -2.46 5.85 -6.48
C LEU A 12 -1.83 6.30 -7.79
N ILE A 13 -0.67 5.76 -8.15
CA ILE A 13 0.01 6.04 -9.42
C ILE A 13 -0.89 5.61 -10.59
N THR A 14 -1.46 4.43 -10.52
CA THR A 14 -2.36 3.90 -11.55
C THR A 14 -3.63 4.76 -11.67
N PHE A 15 -4.21 5.18 -10.55
CA PHE A 15 -5.37 6.08 -10.58
C PHE A 15 -5.06 7.41 -11.24
N GLU A 16 -3.95 8.04 -10.89
CA GLU A 16 -3.58 9.31 -11.50
C GLU A 16 -3.42 9.19 -13.01
N ARG A 17 -2.89 8.07 -13.47
CA ARG A 17 -2.67 7.82 -14.90
C ARG A 17 -3.93 7.43 -15.66
N THR A 18 -4.79 6.60 -15.07
CA THR A 18 -5.94 6.01 -15.77
C THR A 18 -7.28 6.61 -15.39
N GLN A 19 -7.41 7.16 -14.19
CA GLN A 19 -8.60 7.86 -13.71
C GLN A 19 -8.19 9.23 -13.15
N PRO A 20 -7.82 10.20 -13.99
CA PRO A 20 -7.33 11.49 -13.52
C PRO A 20 -8.39 12.27 -12.74
N ARG A 21 -7.91 13.09 -11.81
CA ARG A 21 -8.76 13.81 -10.85
C ARG A 21 -9.74 14.80 -11.48
N ASP A 22 -9.38 15.37 -12.62
CA ASP A 22 -10.21 16.34 -13.33
C ASP A 22 -11.43 15.70 -14.01
N ILE A 23 -11.39 14.39 -14.24
CA ILE A 23 -12.50 13.64 -14.86
C ILE A 23 -13.24 12.80 -13.81
N TYR A 24 -12.52 12.09 -12.98
CA TYR A 24 -13.09 11.14 -12.00
C TYR A 24 -13.19 11.75 -10.60
N THR A 25 -13.82 12.92 -10.51
CA THR A 25 -13.87 13.71 -9.27
C THR A 25 -14.49 12.95 -8.11
N SER A 26 -15.60 12.25 -8.33
CA SER A 26 -16.27 11.51 -7.26
C SER A 26 -15.43 10.35 -6.71
N LEU A 27 -14.66 9.69 -7.57
CA LEU A 27 -13.73 8.64 -7.13
C LEU A 27 -12.66 9.21 -6.19
N TRP A 28 -12.04 10.31 -6.61
CA TRP A 28 -10.97 10.93 -5.83
C TRP A 28 -11.49 11.55 -4.53
N ASP A 29 -12.68 12.13 -4.55
CA ASP A 29 -13.31 12.68 -3.34
C ASP A 29 -13.59 11.58 -2.31
N ARG A 30 -14.08 10.42 -2.74
CA ARG A 30 -14.29 9.28 -1.85
C ARG A 30 -12.99 8.71 -1.31
N PHE A 31 -11.98 8.64 -2.15
CA PHE A 31 -10.66 8.17 -1.73
C PHE A 31 -10.03 9.13 -0.71
N GLU A 32 -10.16 10.43 -0.95
CA GLU A 32 -9.71 11.46 -0.01
C GLU A 32 -10.42 11.32 1.34
N ALA A 33 -11.73 11.13 1.33
CA ALA A 33 -12.50 10.94 2.57
C ALA A 33 -12.03 9.70 3.34
N LEU A 34 -11.77 8.59 2.64
CA LEU A 34 -11.27 7.36 3.25
C LEU A 34 -9.94 7.60 3.98
N LEU A 35 -9.05 8.35 3.36
CA LEU A 35 -7.75 8.71 3.94
C LEU A 35 -7.90 9.70 5.10
N ARG A 36 -8.71 10.75 4.94
CA ARG A 36 -8.93 11.76 5.99
C ARG A 36 -9.61 11.18 7.22
N ASP A 37 -10.51 10.21 7.04
CA ASP A 37 -11.22 9.57 8.14
C ASP A 37 -10.35 8.56 8.90
N GLY A 38 -9.13 8.31 8.45
CA GLY A 38 -8.20 7.39 9.09
C GLY A 38 -8.51 5.92 8.84
N GLU A 39 -9.42 5.59 7.93
CA GLU A 39 -9.74 4.22 7.57
C GLU A 39 -8.69 3.57 6.66
N ALA A 40 -7.95 4.40 5.94
CA ALA A 40 -6.82 3.95 5.13
C ALA A 40 -5.59 4.81 5.40
N VAL A 41 -4.42 4.20 5.34
CA VAL A 41 -3.15 4.89 5.54
C VAL A 41 -2.20 4.58 4.38
N VAL A 42 -1.25 5.49 4.18
CA VAL A 42 -0.15 5.35 3.21
C VAL A 42 1.14 5.38 4.02
N PRO A 43 1.90 4.27 4.07
CA PRO A 43 3.19 4.28 4.76
C PRO A 43 4.14 5.34 4.19
N ARG A 44 4.97 5.92 5.04
CA ARG A 44 5.95 6.93 4.64
C ARG A 44 6.82 6.47 3.48
N GLU A 45 7.20 5.20 3.47
CA GLU A 45 8.03 4.60 2.43
C GLU A 45 7.32 4.56 1.08
N ALA A 46 6.01 4.30 1.07
CA ALA A 46 5.19 4.38 -0.14
C ALA A 46 5.05 5.83 -0.61
N LEU A 47 4.89 6.78 0.30
CA LEU A 47 4.89 8.21 -0.04
C LEU A 47 6.19 8.62 -0.71
N THR A 48 7.33 8.13 -0.24
CA THR A 48 8.64 8.40 -0.85
C THR A 48 8.67 7.96 -2.31
N GLU A 49 8.06 6.84 -2.64
CA GLU A 49 7.94 6.40 -4.04
C GLU A 49 7.09 7.38 -4.87
N LEU A 50 6.00 7.89 -4.31
CA LEU A 50 5.18 8.90 -4.97
C LEU A 50 5.95 10.18 -5.23
N GLU A 51 6.79 10.59 -4.30
CA GLU A 51 7.62 11.80 -4.43
C GLU A 51 8.63 11.71 -5.57
N ARG A 52 9.02 10.51 -5.96
CA ARG A 52 9.90 10.30 -7.13
C ARG A 52 9.20 10.49 -8.46
N GLY A 53 7.87 10.38 -8.48
CA GLY A 53 7.05 10.54 -9.70
C GLY A 53 6.57 11.96 -9.86
N THR A 54 5.36 12.26 -9.35
CA THR A 54 4.76 13.60 -9.42
C THR A 54 4.60 14.18 -8.03
N ASP A 55 5.06 15.42 -7.85
CA ASP A 55 4.94 16.13 -6.57
C ASP A 55 3.49 16.35 -6.17
N ASP A 56 2.58 16.52 -7.16
CA ASP A 56 1.17 16.79 -6.90
C ASP A 56 0.46 15.65 -6.17
N LEU A 57 0.74 14.42 -6.57
CA LEU A 57 0.13 13.25 -5.94
C LEU A 57 0.62 13.07 -4.51
N ALA A 58 1.91 13.21 -4.30
CA ALA A 58 2.50 13.14 -2.96
C ALA A 58 1.94 14.25 -2.05
N ALA A 59 1.83 15.48 -2.57
CA ALA A 59 1.25 16.60 -1.83
C ALA A 59 -0.21 16.34 -1.45
N TRP A 60 -0.98 15.74 -2.35
CA TRP A 60 -2.37 15.37 -2.10
C TRP A 60 -2.48 14.37 -0.95
N VAL A 61 -1.63 13.34 -0.95
CA VAL A 61 -1.59 12.35 0.14
C VAL A 61 -1.24 13.02 1.47
N LYS A 62 -0.21 13.87 1.48
CA LYS A 62 0.21 14.58 2.71
C LYS A 62 -0.92 15.41 3.30
N LYS A 63 -1.71 16.08 2.47
CA LYS A 63 -2.83 16.92 2.93
C LYS A 63 -3.92 16.12 3.61
N THR A 64 -4.07 14.84 3.30
CA THR A 64 -5.09 13.99 3.93
C THR A 64 -4.74 13.63 5.37
N GLY A 65 -3.48 13.76 5.78
CA GLY A 65 -3.00 13.35 7.09
C GLY A 65 -2.86 11.83 7.24
N ALA A 66 -2.96 11.07 6.15
CA ALA A 66 -2.98 9.61 6.17
C ALA A 66 -1.59 8.97 6.07
N VAL A 67 -0.52 9.76 6.08
CA VAL A 67 0.84 9.21 6.06
C VAL A 67 1.14 8.53 7.40
N PHE A 68 1.51 7.27 7.34
CA PHE A 68 1.82 6.47 8.53
C PHE A 68 3.33 6.29 8.66
N ASP A 69 3.87 6.71 9.79
CA ASP A 69 5.28 6.54 10.13
C ASP A 69 5.47 5.21 10.88
N ALA A 70 6.47 4.45 10.47
CA ALA A 70 6.78 3.18 11.11
C ALA A 70 7.19 3.38 12.57
N ASP A 71 6.48 2.71 13.48
CA ASP A 71 6.84 2.64 14.89
C ASP A 71 7.73 1.41 15.16
N ASP A 72 8.09 1.20 16.42
CA ASP A 72 8.96 0.09 16.81
C ASP A 72 8.35 -1.27 16.47
N GLU A 73 7.04 -1.42 16.58
CA GLU A 73 6.35 -2.68 16.23
C GLU A 73 6.44 -2.97 14.74
N VAL A 74 6.23 -1.95 13.91
CA VAL A 74 6.35 -2.08 12.46
C VAL A 74 7.79 -2.42 12.08
N ILE A 75 8.76 -1.74 12.67
CA ILE A 75 10.19 -2.00 12.41
C ILE A 75 10.57 -3.44 12.79
N ALA A 76 10.05 -3.95 13.90
CA ALA A 76 10.29 -5.33 14.31
C ALA A 76 9.77 -6.33 13.27
N VAL A 77 8.59 -6.09 12.69
CA VAL A 77 8.04 -6.95 11.64
C VAL A 77 8.85 -6.82 10.35
N VAL A 78 9.28 -5.62 10.00
CA VAL A 78 10.18 -5.41 8.83
C VAL A 78 11.47 -6.22 9.01
N ALA A 79 12.02 -6.26 10.22
CA ALA A 79 13.20 -7.08 10.51
C ALA A 79 12.95 -8.58 10.31
N GLN A 80 11.76 -9.07 10.68
CA GLN A 80 11.37 -10.46 10.44
C GLN A 80 11.26 -10.76 8.94
N ILE A 81 10.67 -9.86 8.18
CA ILE A 81 10.56 -9.99 6.71
C ILE A 81 11.95 -9.99 6.08
N SER A 82 12.82 -9.09 6.53
CA SER A 82 14.20 -8.99 6.04
C SER A 82 15.02 -10.25 6.32
N THR A 83 14.80 -10.87 7.47
CA THR A 83 15.46 -12.13 7.82
C THR A 83 14.98 -13.28 6.93
N ARG A 84 13.69 -13.32 6.64
CA ARG A 84 13.08 -14.39 5.81
C ARG A 84 13.38 -14.22 4.33
N TYR A 85 13.40 -12.96 3.84
CA TYR A 85 13.58 -12.64 2.41
C TYR A 85 14.64 -11.57 2.18
N PRO A 86 15.90 -11.82 2.59
CA PRO A 86 16.94 -10.77 2.54
C PRO A 86 17.23 -10.28 1.13
N GLY A 87 17.14 -11.15 0.12
CA GLY A 87 17.34 -10.78 -1.28
C GLY A 87 16.25 -9.88 -1.82
N TRP A 88 15.01 -10.10 -1.37
CA TRP A 88 13.85 -9.33 -1.80
C TRP A 88 13.87 -7.90 -1.24
N VAL A 89 14.14 -7.76 0.06
CA VAL A 89 14.14 -6.44 0.72
C VAL A 89 15.30 -5.55 0.29
N ARG A 90 16.38 -6.14 -0.20
CA ARG A 90 17.56 -5.39 -0.67
C ARG A 90 17.34 -4.66 -1.98
N LEU A 91 16.38 -5.12 -2.80
CA LEU A 91 16.14 -4.50 -4.09
C LEU A 91 15.48 -3.14 -3.91
N ALA A 92 16.01 -2.12 -4.59
CA ALA A 92 15.46 -0.76 -4.51
C ALA A 92 14.00 -0.71 -4.92
N LYS A 93 13.59 -1.52 -5.89
CA LYS A 93 12.19 -1.61 -6.35
C LYS A 93 11.23 -2.12 -5.28
N ASN A 94 11.73 -2.81 -4.25
CA ASN A 94 10.94 -3.37 -3.17
C ASN A 94 11.12 -2.58 -1.86
N ALA A 95 11.72 -1.40 -1.90
CA ALA A 95 12.09 -0.65 -0.70
C ALA A 95 10.92 -0.39 0.24
N ALA A 96 9.74 -0.06 -0.29
CA ALA A 96 8.55 0.21 0.51
C ALA A 96 7.79 -1.07 0.90
N ASP A 97 7.92 -2.14 0.14
CA ASP A 97 7.07 -3.32 0.24
C ASP A 97 7.06 -3.98 1.64
N PRO A 98 8.21 -4.19 2.30
CA PRO A 98 8.20 -4.77 3.65
C PRO A 98 7.50 -3.85 4.66
N PHE A 99 7.59 -2.54 4.50
CA PHE A 99 6.88 -1.59 5.38
C PHE A 99 5.37 -1.63 5.17
N ILE A 100 4.91 -1.80 3.94
CA ILE A 100 3.49 -1.95 3.61
C ILE A 100 2.91 -3.18 4.31
N ILE A 101 3.57 -4.33 4.17
CA ILE A 101 3.15 -5.59 4.79
C ILE A 101 3.20 -5.48 6.33
N ALA A 102 4.30 -4.98 6.87
CA ALA A 102 4.48 -4.85 8.31
C ALA A 102 3.45 -3.91 8.95
N THR A 103 3.17 -2.79 8.31
CA THR A 103 2.14 -1.84 8.77
C THR A 103 0.78 -2.52 8.85
N ALA A 104 0.39 -3.24 7.80
CA ALA A 104 -0.87 -3.96 7.78
C ALA A 104 -0.92 -5.04 8.88
N LYS A 105 0.16 -5.77 9.10
CA LYS A 105 0.22 -6.80 10.15
C LYS A 105 0.01 -6.18 11.53
N VAL A 106 0.71 -5.11 11.84
CA VAL A 106 0.63 -4.45 13.15
C VAL A 106 -0.75 -3.83 13.37
N LEU A 107 -1.33 -3.20 12.36
CA LEU A 107 -2.64 -2.54 12.46
C LEU A 107 -3.83 -3.52 12.31
N GLY A 108 -3.59 -4.78 11.93
CA GLY A 108 -4.67 -5.69 11.61
C GLY A 108 -5.46 -5.27 10.36
N ALA A 109 -4.80 -4.60 9.44
CA ALA A 109 -5.40 -4.02 8.23
C ALA A 109 -5.14 -4.89 6.99
N VAL A 110 -5.85 -4.58 5.91
CA VAL A 110 -5.73 -5.24 4.61
C VAL A 110 -4.85 -4.38 3.70
N VAL A 111 -3.92 -4.99 2.99
CA VAL A 111 -3.12 -4.30 1.96
C VAL A 111 -3.93 -4.18 0.68
N VAL A 112 -3.94 -3.00 0.08
CA VAL A 112 -4.49 -2.77 -1.25
C VAL A 112 -3.33 -2.53 -2.21
N THR A 113 -3.20 -3.39 -3.21
CA THR A 113 -2.16 -3.31 -4.23
C THR A 113 -2.67 -3.82 -5.56
N ASN A 114 -2.07 -3.34 -6.65
CA ASN A 114 -2.33 -3.88 -7.99
C ASN A 114 -1.38 -5.02 -8.35
N GLU A 115 -0.43 -5.35 -7.49
CA GLU A 115 0.48 -6.47 -7.73
C GLU A 115 -0.27 -7.81 -7.68
N HIS A 116 0.14 -8.73 -8.56
CA HIS A 116 -0.37 -10.09 -8.60
C HIS A 116 0.67 -11.08 -8.09
N SER A 117 0.20 -12.20 -7.53
CA SER A 117 1.07 -13.28 -7.11
C SER A 117 1.85 -13.86 -8.28
N ARG A 118 3.12 -14.20 -8.03
CA ARG A 118 3.96 -14.92 -8.96
C ARG A 118 3.75 -16.42 -8.82
N ASN A 119 4.28 -17.18 -9.79
CA ASN A 119 4.33 -18.63 -9.73
C ASN A 119 5.09 -19.09 -8.48
N SER A 120 4.70 -20.20 -7.89
CA SER A 120 5.35 -20.78 -6.70
C SER A 120 6.82 -21.13 -6.91
N ALA A 121 7.26 -21.33 -8.16
CA ALA A 121 8.67 -21.57 -8.51
C ALA A 121 9.49 -20.27 -8.64
N THR A 122 8.88 -19.11 -8.43
CA THR A 122 9.57 -17.81 -8.52
C THR A 122 10.64 -17.70 -7.44
N LEU A 123 11.83 -17.24 -7.83
CA LEU A 123 12.92 -16.96 -6.88
C LEU A 123 12.51 -15.86 -5.90
N ASP A 124 13.00 -15.93 -4.66
CA ASP A 124 12.65 -14.99 -3.60
C ASP A 124 12.82 -13.52 -4.03
N VAL A 125 13.88 -13.20 -4.79
CA VAL A 125 14.15 -11.84 -5.26
C VAL A 125 13.08 -11.30 -6.22
N ASN A 126 12.29 -12.18 -6.84
CA ASN A 126 11.25 -11.83 -7.80
C ASN A 126 9.84 -11.93 -7.23
N LEU A 127 9.70 -12.21 -5.95
CA LEU A 127 8.40 -12.25 -5.30
C LEU A 127 7.73 -10.87 -5.29
N ARG A 128 6.44 -10.87 -5.04
CA ARG A 128 5.62 -9.67 -4.94
C ARG A 128 4.90 -9.63 -3.60
N ILE A 129 4.32 -8.49 -3.28
CA ILE A 129 3.63 -8.26 -2.00
C ILE A 129 2.66 -9.40 -1.65
N PRO A 130 1.76 -9.88 -2.54
CA PRO A 130 0.79 -10.90 -2.13
C PRO A 130 1.42 -12.18 -1.58
N GLN A 131 2.52 -12.62 -2.15
CA GLN A 131 3.19 -13.86 -1.74
C GLN A 131 3.86 -13.73 -0.37
N VAL A 132 4.58 -12.63 -0.17
CA VAL A 132 5.24 -12.36 1.10
C VAL A 132 4.21 -12.07 2.19
N ALA A 133 3.19 -11.28 1.89
CA ALA A 133 2.11 -10.97 2.81
C ALA A 133 1.39 -12.23 3.33
N ALA A 134 1.12 -13.18 2.43
CA ALA A 134 0.46 -14.44 2.81
C ALA A 134 1.25 -15.21 3.87
N GLU A 135 2.57 -15.23 3.77
CA GLU A 135 3.40 -15.91 4.76
C GLU A 135 3.36 -15.23 6.14
N PHE A 136 3.13 -13.92 6.17
CA PHE A 136 3.02 -13.16 7.41
C PHE A 136 1.57 -12.98 7.89
N GLY A 137 0.63 -13.69 7.28
CA GLY A 137 -0.78 -13.67 7.68
C GLY A 137 -1.50 -12.37 7.35
N VAL A 138 -1.02 -11.63 6.34
CA VAL A 138 -1.60 -10.36 5.91
C VAL A 138 -2.46 -10.58 4.67
N THR A 139 -3.71 -10.11 4.72
CA THR A 139 -4.63 -10.17 3.60
C THR A 139 -4.32 -9.07 2.60
N VAL A 140 -4.34 -9.41 1.32
CA VAL A 140 -4.10 -8.49 0.21
C VAL A 140 -5.31 -8.51 -0.72
N VAL A 141 -5.77 -7.34 -1.13
CA VAL A 141 -6.86 -7.18 -2.10
C VAL A 141 -6.43 -6.25 -3.23
N ALA A 142 -7.03 -6.45 -4.40
CA ALA A 142 -6.87 -5.54 -5.52
C ALA A 142 -7.79 -4.32 -5.36
N THR A 143 -7.54 -3.28 -6.16
CA THR A 143 -8.30 -2.02 -6.09
C THR A 143 -9.80 -2.22 -6.27
N ASN A 144 -10.23 -3.02 -7.23
CA ASN A 144 -11.66 -3.24 -7.46
C ASN A 144 -12.31 -4.00 -6.30
N ASP A 145 -11.58 -4.86 -5.61
CA ASP A 145 -12.09 -5.54 -4.41
C ASP A 145 -12.27 -4.56 -3.25
N LEU A 146 -11.37 -3.59 -3.12
CA LEU A 146 -11.56 -2.49 -2.18
C LEU A 146 -12.88 -1.76 -2.44
N PHE A 147 -13.15 -1.41 -3.70
CA PHE A 147 -14.39 -0.73 -4.07
C PHE A 147 -15.62 -1.57 -3.73
N ARG A 148 -15.58 -2.87 -4.00
CA ARG A 148 -16.69 -3.79 -3.67
C ARG A 148 -16.88 -3.87 -2.16
N GLN A 149 -15.82 -3.96 -1.38
CA GLN A 149 -15.90 -4.00 0.08
C GLN A 149 -16.50 -2.71 0.66
N LEU A 150 -16.18 -1.57 0.07
CA LEU A 150 -16.69 -0.27 0.49
C LEU A 150 -18.07 0.06 -0.11
N GLY A 151 -18.57 -0.76 -1.02
CA GLY A 151 -19.84 -0.52 -1.69
C GLY A 151 -19.81 0.65 -2.68
N TRP A 152 -18.63 1.00 -3.15
CA TRP A 152 -18.46 2.11 -4.09
C TRP A 152 -18.90 1.70 -5.50
N ARG A 153 -19.70 2.55 -6.10
CA ARG A 153 -20.15 2.42 -7.50
C ARG A 153 -20.04 3.78 -8.17
N PHE A 154 -19.57 3.78 -9.38
CA PHE A 154 -19.41 4.98 -10.19
C PHE A 154 -20.12 4.84 -11.52
#